data_2b9a09950d2595b8c716babff44b3891
#
_entry.id   2b9a09950d2595b8c716babff44b3891
#
_cell.length_a   1.000
_cell.length_b   1.000
_cell.length_c   1.000
_cell.angle_alpha   90.00
_cell.angle_beta   90.00
_cell.angle_gamma   90.00
#
_symmetry.space_group_name_H-M   'P 1'
#
loop_
_entity.id
_entity.type
_entity.pdbx_description
1 polymer ?
#
loop_
_entity_poly.entity_id
_entity_poly.type
_entity_poly.pdbx_seq_one_letter_code
_entity_poly.pdbx_strand_id
1 'polypeptide(L)'
;AFGLIMVFSASYAYALNYEGDSFYYIKRQGIFAVLGIIGMLAISKIDYRLLKKFWVLIYAVGIVLLVCVFVPGLSVSTETGVSRWIGIGSLTYQPSEFAKLAIIVSFSALIYKNYPKIKTFRYGIVPFAVLLVPVLVLVYLEPHLSGLIIIVSIAAIMMFVGGVRLRHMVALLLAAIILLGGFMLIKSAMDGGEQESAGQAVTTVQTEDTASTTEDGTDSGAADQTEVAQEDTSGGGFFESYQWRRIQNWLDPFGRSEGSGYDTDITGEVWQTCQSLLAIGSGGIMGLGLGNSRQKYMYLPEPQNDFIFAIVCEELGLIGAILVILLFVLLVYRGFVIANRAPNKFASMLVVGITIQIGIQALFNIAVVTNAFPNTGISLPFFSYGGTALMMQLFEMGVILNISRHTHVAKERQDREKKQKKQQLAAEGAGITTLQQHR
;
A
#
# COMPACT_ATOMS: atom_id res chain seq x y z
N ALA A 1 5.72 -18.30 5.46
CA ALA A 1 6.37 -19.40 4.71
C ALA A 1 5.96 -19.35 3.23
N PHE A 2 4.67 -19.44 2.89
CA PHE A 2 4.22 -19.50 1.49
C PHE A 2 4.70 -18.29 0.65
N GLY A 3 4.56 -17.06 1.16
CA GLY A 3 5.07 -15.86 0.49
C GLY A 3 6.58 -15.90 0.20
N LEU A 4 7.39 -16.44 1.12
CA LEU A 4 8.85 -16.60 0.89
C LEU A 4 9.16 -17.57 -0.25
N ILE A 5 8.40 -18.66 -0.37
CA ILE A 5 8.55 -19.61 -1.47
C ILE A 5 8.24 -18.91 -2.79
N MET A 6 7.16 -18.12 -2.83
CA MET A 6 6.76 -17.40 -4.04
C MET A 6 7.73 -16.26 -4.38
N VAL A 7 8.30 -15.55 -3.40
CA VAL A 7 9.36 -14.57 -3.63
C VAL A 7 10.57 -15.26 -4.29
N PHE A 8 10.99 -16.40 -3.78
CA PHE A 8 12.12 -17.14 -4.38
C PHE A 8 11.80 -17.56 -5.81
N SER A 9 10.64 -18.16 -6.04
CA SER A 9 10.25 -18.58 -7.38
C SER A 9 10.16 -17.41 -8.37
N ALA A 10 9.56 -16.30 -7.97
CA ALA A 10 9.39 -15.11 -8.82
C ALA A 10 10.72 -14.39 -9.09
N SER A 11 11.62 -14.34 -8.11
CA SER A 11 12.87 -13.56 -8.21
C SER A 11 14.07 -14.33 -8.75
N TYR A 12 14.01 -15.65 -8.83
CA TYR A 12 15.15 -16.51 -9.17
C TYR A 12 15.87 -16.10 -10.47
N ALA A 13 15.12 -15.95 -11.58
CA ALA A 13 15.70 -15.60 -12.86
C ALA A 13 16.19 -14.15 -12.91
N TYR A 14 15.41 -13.24 -12.33
CA TYR A 14 15.76 -11.83 -12.23
C TYR A 14 17.04 -11.62 -11.39
N ALA A 15 17.12 -12.27 -10.23
CA ALA A 15 18.28 -12.21 -9.35
C ALA A 15 19.56 -12.74 -10.01
N LEU A 16 19.45 -13.84 -10.76
CA LEU A 16 20.59 -14.40 -11.48
C LEU A 16 21.14 -13.43 -12.53
N ASN A 17 20.25 -12.76 -13.24
CA ASN A 17 20.63 -11.88 -14.36
C ASN A 17 21.21 -10.53 -13.88
N TYR A 18 20.60 -9.90 -12.87
CA TYR A 18 21.01 -8.56 -12.40
C TYR A 18 21.99 -8.56 -11.25
N GLU A 19 21.90 -9.54 -10.34
CA GLU A 19 22.70 -9.58 -9.11
C GLU A 19 23.75 -10.70 -9.13
N GLY A 20 23.72 -11.58 -10.15
CA GLY A 20 24.62 -12.72 -10.27
C GLY A 20 24.40 -13.83 -9.22
N ASP A 21 23.43 -13.69 -8.30
CA ASP A 21 23.10 -14.67 -7.26
C ASP A 21 21.58 -14.91 -7.22
N SER A 22 21.13 -16.08 -7.65
CA SER A 22 19.71 -16.46 -7.64
C SER A 22 19.04 -16.39 -6.27
N PHE A 23 19.82 -16.42 -5.19
CA PHE A 23 19.34 -16.38 -3.81
C PHE A 23 19.37 -14.96 -3.20
N TYR A 24 19.75 -13.94 -3.95
CA TYR A 24 19.92 -12.59 -3.43
C TYR A 24 18.66 -12.06 -2.71
N TYR A 25 17.51 -12.08 -3.36
CA TYR A 25 16.26 -11.57 -2.80
C TYR A 25 15.76 -12.44 -1.63
N ILE A 26 15.80 -13.76 -1.75
CA ILE A 26 15.29 -14.65 -0.69
C ILE A 26 16.18 -14.60 0.58
N LYS A 27 17.51 -14.46 0.46
CA LYS A 27 18.39 -14.28 1.62
C LYS A 27 18.02 -13.02 2.41
N ARG A 28 17.86 -11.87 1.72
CA ARG A 28 17.46 -10.61 2.33
C ARG A 28 16.06 -10.69 2.94
N GLN A 29 15.08 -11.18 2.18
CA GLN A 29 13.69 -11.33 2.66
C GLN A 29 13.61 -12.30 3.85
N GLY A 30 14.40 -13.38 3.84
CA GLY A 30 14.49 -14.36 4.93
C GLY A 30 14.99 -13.74 6.23
N ILE A 31 16.03 -12.92 6.18
CA ILE A 31 16.56 -12.19 7.36
C ILE A 31 15.48 -11.31 7.95
N PHE A 32 14.81 -10.48 7.12
CA PHE A 32 13.73 -9.62 7.59
C PHE A 32 12.51 -10.39 8.09
N ALA A 33 12.21 -11.56 7.50
CA ALA A 33 11.14 -12.44 7.98
C ALA A 33 11.46 -12.98 9.40
N VAL A 34 12.68 -13.43 9.63
CA VAL A 34 13.11 -13.91 10.96
C VAL A 34 13.07 -12.79 11.99
N LEU A 35 13.66 -11.62 11.66
CA LEU A 35 13.62 -10.44 12.54
C LEU A 35 12.18 -9.97 12.79
N GLY A 36 11.35 -9.98 11.76
CA GLY A 36 9.93 -9.64 11.87
C GLY A 36 9.15 -10.61 12.76
N ILE A 37 9.40 -11.92 12.66
CA ILE A 37 8.77 -12.92 13.54
C ILE A 37 9.23 -12.74 15.00
N ILE A 38 10.51 -12.52 15.23
CA ILE A 38 11.03 -12.23 16.58
C ILE A 38 10.34 -10.97 17.13
N GLY A 39 10.28 -9.90 16.35
CA GLY A 39 9.60 -8.66 16.72
C GLY A 39 8.09 -8.85 16.95
N MET A 40 7.41 -9.62 16.10
CA MET A 40 6.00 -10.02 16.28
C MET A 40 5.77 -10.68 17.64
N LEU A 41 6.61 -11.66 17.98
CA LEU A 41 6.52 -12.37 19.25
C LEU A 41 6.87 -11.47 20.45
N ALA A 42 7.84 -10.58 20.31
CA ALA A 42 8.17 -9.59 21.33
C ALA A 42 7.01 -8.60 21.56
N ILE A 43 6.48 -8.00 20.49
CA ILE A 43 5.35 -7.06 20.55
C ILE A 43 4.10 -7.75 21.10
N SER A 44 3.87 -9.04 20.81
CA SER A 44 2.75 -9.80 21.35
C SER A 44 2.76 -9.91 22.89
N LYS A 45 3.91 -9.67 23.54
CA LYS A 45 4.08 -9.68 25.00
C LYS A 45 4.02 -8.27 25.61
N ILE A 46 4.21 -7.22 24.81
CA ILE A 46 4.19 -5.82 25.25
C ILE A 46 2.75 -5.33 25.32
N ASP A 47 2.33 -4.70 26.43
CA ASP A 47 0.95 -4.23 26.58
C ASP A 47 0.60 -3.16 25.51
N TYR A 48 -0.42 -3.41 24.70
CA TYR A 48 -0.93 -2.49 23.67
C TYR A 48 -1.34 -1.12 24.24
N ARG A 49 -1.56 -0.99 25.57
CA ARG A 49 -1.89 0.27 26.23
C ARG A 49 -0.75 1.29 26.13
N LEU A 50 0.49 0.84 25.92
CA LEU A 50 1.62 1.71 25.64
C LEU A 50 1.43 2.48 24.33
N LEU A 51 0.90 1.84 23.28
CA LEU A 51 0.58 2.51 22.02
C LEU A 51 -0.43 3.65 22.25
N LYS A 52 -1.43 3.42 23.11
CA LYS A 52 -2.37 4.46 23.51
C LYS A 52 -1.72 5.61 24.29
N LYS A 53 -0.76 5.30 25.15
CA LYS A 53 -0.05 6.33 25.95
C LYS A 53 0.85 7.19 25.07
N PHE A 54 1.54 6.58 24.11
CA PHE A 54 2.55 7.22 23.26
C PHE A 54 2.06 7.54 21.84
N TRP A 55 0.75 7.59 21.59
CA TRP A 55 0.21 7.79 20.25
C TRP A 55 0.70 9.09 19.59
N VAL A 56 0.86 10.19 20.35
CA VAL A 56 1.37 11.47 19.84
C VAL A 56 2.83 11.34 19.41
N LEU A 57 3.65 10.62 20.21
CA LEU A 57 5.05 10.37 19.88
C LEU A 57 5.17 9.50 18.63
N ILE A 58 4.35 8.44 18.51
CA ILE A 58 4.32 7.56 17.33
C ILE A 58 3.94 8.37 16.09
N TYR A 59 2.95 9.24 16.19
CA TYR A 59 2.56 10.12 15.10
C TYR A 59 3.69 11.09 14.73
N ALA A 60 4.32 11.75 15.71
CA ALA A 60 5.43 12.66 15.47
C ALA A 60 6.61 11.97 14.80
N VAL A 61 6.98 10.76 15.24
CA VAL A 61 8.01 9.94 14.59
C VAL A 61 7.62 9.62 13.14
N GLY A 62 6.35 9.29 12.87
CA GLY A 62 5.87 9.07 11.50
C GLY A 62 6.04 10.29 10.60
N ILE A 63 5.71 11.49 11.09
CA ILE A 63 5.92 12.75 10.36
C ILE A 63 7.42 13.00 10.13
N VAL A 64 8.25 12.83 11.16
CA VAL A 64 9.71 13.03 11.02
C VAL A 64 10.31 12.08 9.99
N LEU A 65 9.92 10.80 9.99
CA LEU A 65 10.38 9.83 9.00
C LEU A 65 9.96 10.22 7.57
N LEU A 66 8.73 10.69 7.36
CA LEU A 66 8.29 11.19 6.05
C LEU A 66 9.10 12.42 5.62
N VAL A 67 9.39 13.36 6.53
CA VAL A 67 10.22 14.54 6.23
C VAL A 67 11.66 14.14 5.91
N CYS A 68 12.21 13.09 6.54
CA CYS A 68 13.58 12.61 6.27
C CYS A 68 13.78 12.13 4.81
N VAL A 69 12.71 11.77 4.08
CA VAL A 69 12.80 11.43 2.65
C VAL A 69 13.28 12.62 1.80
N PHE A 70 12.98 13.84 2.23
CA PHE A 70 13.36 15.06 1.51
C PHE A 70 14.77 15.58 1.87
N VAL A 71 15.45 14.89 2.81
CA VAL A 71 16.81 15.30 3.23
C VAL A 71 17.85 14.71 2.27
N PRO A 72 18.64 15.56 1.57
CA PRO A 72 19.71 15.08 0.70
C PRO A 72 20.71 14.21 1.48
N GLY A 73 21.09 13.08 0.90
CA GLY A 73 22.04 12.12 1.50
C GLY A 73 21.39 11.05 2.41
N LEU A 74 20.12 11.20 2.81
CA LEU A 74 19.33 10.14 3.46
C LEU A 74 18.40 9.46 2.47
N SER A 75 17.93 10.16 1.45
CA SER A 75 17.02 9.64 0.45
C SER A 75 17.75 8.76 -0.56
N VAL A 76 17.14 7.63 -0.91
CA VAL A 76 17.54 6.77 -2.02
C VAL A 76 16.60 7.06 -3.17
N SER A 77 17.14 7.65 -4.24
CA SER A 77 16.40 7.88 -5.47
C SER A 77 16.35 6.59 -6.28
N THR A 78 15.19 6.28 -6.84
CA THR A 78 15.06 5.26 -7.88
C THR A 78 15.61 5.80 -9.21
N GLU A 79 15.82 4.94 -10.20
CA GLU A 79 16.26 5.31 -11.55
C GLU A 79 15.37 6.40 -12.18
N THR A 80 14.13 6.49 -11.76
CA THR A 80 13.15 7.52 -12.17
C THR A 80 13.29 8.86 -11.43
N GLY A 81 14.35 9.07 -10.63
CA GLY A 81 14.56 10.31 -9.87
C GLY A 81 13.62 10.54 -8.68
N VAL A 82 12.73 9.60 -8.39
CA VAL A 82 11.75 9.70 -7.30
C VAL A 82 12.31 9.10 -6.03
N SER A 83 12.38 9.91 -4.97
CA SER A 83 12.82 9.45 -3.65
C SER A 83 11.62 9.09 -2.78
N ARG A 84 11.49 7.80 -2.42
CA ARG A 84 10.45 7.27 -1.52
C ARG A 84 11.02 6.44 -0.38
N TRP A 85 12.33 6.25 -0.38
CA TRP A 85 13.05 5.38 0.53
C TRP A 85 14.12 6.15 1.28
N ILE A 86 14.29 5.83 2.54
CA ILE A 86 15.45 6.27 3.33
C ILE A 86 16.47 5.14 3.30
N GLY A 87 17.73 5.46 2.94
CA GLY A 87 18.83 4.52 2.90
C GLY A 87 19.81 4.78 4.03
N ILE A 88 20.15 3.73 4.79
CA ILE A 88 21.26 3.74 5.76
C ILE A 88 22.17 2.57 5.43
N GLY A 89 23.25 2.85 4.69
CA GLY A 89 24.12 1.81 4.16
C GLY A 89 23.40 0.94 3.13
N SER A 90 23.38 -0.38 3.35
CA SER A 90 22.69 -1.35 2.47
C SER A 90 21.21 -1.57 2.82
N LEU A 91 20.69 -0.89 3.84
CA LEU A 91 19.32 -1.03 4.30
C LEU A 91 18.46 0.11 3.76
N THR A 92 17.37 -0.22 3.10
CA THR A 92 16.35 0.75 2.67
C THR A 92 15.10 0.60 3.50
N TYR A 93 14.53 1.73 3.93
CA TYR A 93 13.31 1.79 4.72
C TYR A 93 12.30 2.71 4.05
N GLN A 94 11.04 2.28 3.95
CA GLN A 94 9.97 3.09 3.39
C GLN A 94 9.14 3.75 4.51
N PRO A 95 9.25 5.07 4.73
CA PRO A 95 8.57 5.78 5.80
C PRO A 95 7.05 5.70 5.77
N SER A 96 6.46 5.61 4.58
CA SER A 96 5.00 5.48 4.43
C SER A 96 4.43 4.20 5.07
N GLU A 97 5.23 3.14 5.23
CA GLU A 97 4.80 1.93 5.95
C GLU A 97 4.56 2.24 7.44
N PHE A 98 5.50 2.98 8.07
CA PHE A 98 5.30 3.42 9.46
C PHE A 98 4.19 4.45 9.59
N ALA A 99 4.05 5.36 8.63
CA ALA A 99 3.00 6.38 8.64
C ALA A 99 1.60 5.76 8.65
N LYS A 100 1.36 4.66 7.94
CA LYS A 100 0.10 3.89 8.01
C LYS A 100 -0.21 3.44 9.43
N LEU A 101 0.75 2.80 10.10
CA LEU A 101 0.61 2.39 11.49
C LEU A 101 0.40 3.59 12.42
N ALA A 102 1.14 4.69 12.23
CA ALA A 102 1.00 5.91 13.04
C ALA A 102 -0.42 6.51 12.91
N ILE A 103 -1.00 6.54 11.73
CA ILE A 103 -2.39 6.96 11.50
C ILE A 103 -3.37 6.01 12.19
N ILE A 104 -3.19 4.69 12.06
CA ILE A 104 -4.07 3.70 12.71
C ILE A 104 -4.07 3.88 14.23
N VAL A 105 -2.90 4.01 14.84
CA VAL A 105 -2.76 4.21 16.29
C VAL A 105 -3.40 5.53 16.74
N SER A 106 -3.14 6.61 16.00
CA SER A 106 -3.66 7.95 16.31
C SER A 106 -5.17 8.03 16.16
N PHE A 107 -5.71 7.47 15.09
CA PHE A 107 -7.16 7.41 14.86
C PHE A 107 -7.85 6.55 15.92
N SER A 108 -7.25 5.42 16.30
CA SER A 108 -7.76 4.58 17.38
C SER A 108 -7.82 5.33 18.71
N ALA A 109 -6.79 6.13 19.01
CA ALA A 109 -6.74 6.97 20.21
C ALA A 109 -7.78 8.10 20.19
N LEU A 110 -7.93 8.78 19.05
CA LEU A 110 -8.93 9.85 18.87
C LEU A 110 -10.35 9.31 18.95
N ILE A 111 -10.66 8.18 18.29
CA ILE A 111 -11.96 7.52 18.36
C ILE A 111 -12.27 7.17 19.82
N TYR A 112 -11.31 6.58 20.53
CA TYR A 112 -11.49 6.25 21.94
C TYR A 112 -11.78 7.51 22.80
N LYS A 113 -11.01 8.59 22.62
CA LYS A 113 -11.14 9.84 23.36
C LYS A 113 -12.47 10.56 23.08
N ASN A 114 -12.86 10.61 21.80
CA ASN A 114 -14.00 11.41 21.34
C ASN A 114 -15.27 10.58 21.15
N TYR A 115 -15.30 9.30 21.53
CA TYR A 115 -16.39 8.36 21.26
C TYR A 115 -17.80 8.90 21.56
N PRO A 116 -18.05 9.56 22.74
CA PRO A 116 -19.38 10.10 23.06
C PRO A 116 -19.83 11.23 22.13
N LYS A 117 -18.87 11.99 21.55
CA LYS A 117 -19.13 13.20 20.73
C LYS A 117 -18.77 13.02 19.25
N ILE A 118 -18.38 11.81 18.84
CA ILE A 118 -17.83 11.51 17.50
C ILE A 118 -18.82 11.79 16.36
N LYS A 119 -20.11 11.77 16.67
CA LYS A 119 -21.21 12.06 15.71
C LYS A 119 -21.31 13.53 15.30
N THR A 120 -20.61 14.44 15.97
CA THR A 120 -20.56 15.88 15.68
C THR A 120 -19.42 16.18 14.71
N PHE A 121 -19.59 17.13 13.79
CA PHE A 121 -18.56 17.53 12.82
C PHE A 121 -17.24 17.92 13.51
N ARG A 122 -17.30 18.76 14.55
CA ARG A 122 -16.14 19.28 15.30
C ARG A 122 -15.29 18.18 15.94
N TYR A 123 -15.89 17.09 16.42
CA TYR A 123 -15.17 15.99 17.11
C TYR A 123 -15.00 14.75 16.24
N GLY A 124 -15.79 14.61 15.17
CA GLY A 124 -15.75 13.46 14.27
C GLY A 124 -14.95 13.68 12.99
N ILE A 125 -14.74 14.94 12.55
CA ILE A 125 -13.99 15.24 11.32
C ILE A 125 -12.72 16.04 11.63
N VAL A 126 -12.84 17.19 12.31
CA VAL A 126 -11.74 18.14 12.46
C VAL A 126 -10.47 17.51 13.03
N PRO A 127 -10.48 16.76 14.17
CA PRO A 127 -9.25 16.20 14.73
C PRO A 127 -8.62 15.12 13.85
N PHE A 128 -9.43 14.40 13.06
CA PHE A 128 -8.95 13.40 12.10
C PHE A 128 -8.31 14.08 10.88
N ALA A 129 -8.92 15.13 10.37
CA ALA A 129 -8.38 15.90 9.26
C ALA A 129 -7.04 16.57 9.64
N VAL A 130 -6.93 17.14 10.85
CA VAL A 130 -5.69 17.75 11.36
C VAL A 130 -4.52 16.76 11.39
N LEU A 131 -4.77 15.49 11.70
CA LEU A 131 -3.73 14.47 11.67
C LEU A 131 -3.51 13.88 10.27
N LEU A 132 -4.57 13.79 9.46
CA LEU A 132 -4.49 13.15 8.15
C LEU A 132 -3.81 14.06 7.12
N VAL A 133 -4.19 15.35 7.07
CA VAL A 133 -3.72 16.28 6.04
C VAL A 133 -2.20 16.40 5.98
N PRO A 134 -1.44 16.59 7.09
CA PRO A 134 0.02 16.65 7.02
C PRO A 134 0.65 15.40 6.43
N VAL A 135 0.14 14.20 6.79
CA VAL A 135 0.62 12.93 6.23
C VAL A 135 0.32 12.84 4.74
N LEU A 136 -0.90 13.20 4.31
CA LEU A 136 -1.27 13.17 2.89
C LEU A 136 -0.43 14.15 2.06
N VAL A 137 -0.17 15.36 2.58
CA VAL A 137 0.67 16.35 1.89
C VAL A 137 2.10 15.81 1.71
N LEU A 138 2.71 15.24 2.76
CA LEU A 138 4.06 14.69 2.66
C LEU A 138 4.12 13.50 1.69
N VAL A 139 3.19 12.56 1.78
CA VAL A 139 3.13 11.39 0.87
C VAL A 139 2.83 11.81 -0.57
N TYR A 140 2.06 12.88 -0.77
CA TYR A 140 1.81 13.47 -2.09
C TYR A 140 3.09 14.07 -2.70
N LEU A 141 3.88 14.76 -1.89
CA LEU A 141 5.17 15.33 -2.31
C LEU A 141 6.23 14.27 -2.61
N GLU A 142 6.08 13.02 -2.10
CA GLU A 142 6.91 11.85 -2.43
C GLU A 142 6.52 11.16 -3.74
N PRO A 143 5.70 11.69 -4.63
CA PRO A 143 4.84 11.12 -5.68
C PRO A 143 4.42 9.65 -5.44
N HIS A 144 3.93 9.35 -4.22
CA HIS A 144 3.58 8.00 -3.79
C HIS A 144 2.06 7.80 -3.77
N LEU A 145 1.45 7.72 -4.97
CA LEU A 145 0.00 7.61 -5.14
C LEU A 145 -0.60 6.39 -4.42
N SER A 146 0.06 5.25 -4.50
CA SER A 146 -0.38 4.02 -3.85
C SER A 146 -0.47 4.17 -2.33
N GLY A 147 0.55 4.75 -1.71
CA GLY A 147 0.55 5.06 -0.27
C GLY A 147 -0.60 5.99 0.12
N LEU A 148 -0.84 7.02 -0.69
CA LEU A 148 -1.92 7.98 -0.48
C LEU A 148 -3.30 7.31 -0.52
N ILE A 149 -3.59 6.50 -1.55
CA ILE A 149 -4.86 5.77 -1.68
C ILE A 149 -5.10 4.86 -0.47
N ILE A 150 -4.07 4.12 -0.03
CA ILE A 150 -4.19 3.20 1.11
C ILE A 150 -4.45 3.98 2.40
N ILE A 151 -3.69 5.06 2.68
CA ILE A 151 -3.85 5.88 3.89
C ILE A 151 -5.25 6.51 3.95
N VAL A 152 -5.73 7.09 2.84
CA VAL A 152 -7.08 7.67 2.75
C VAL A 152 -8.15 6.59 2.98
N SER A 153 -7.98 5.40 2.37
CA SER A 153 -8.92 4.29 2.53
C SER A 153 -8.98 3.80 3.97
N ILE A 154 -7.83 3.61 4.63
CA ILE A 154 -7.73 3.24 6.05
C ILE A 154 -8.44 4.29 6.91
N ALA A 155 -8.12 5.57 6.70
CA ALA A 155 -8.68 6.69 7.46
C ALA A 155 -10.21 6.74 7.31
N ALA A 156 -10.72 6.66 6.09
CA ALA A 156 -12.15 6.70 5.79
C ALA A 156 -12.91 5.54 6.47
N ILE A 157 -12.41 4.32 6.33
CA ILE A 157 -13.07 3.14 6.90
C ILE A 157 -12.97 3.15 8.43
N MET A 158 -11.82 3.55 9.02
CA MET A 158 -11.70 3.68 10.46
C MET A 158 -12.66 4.73 11.03
N MET A 159 -12.83 5.87 10.37
CA MET A 159 -13.81 6.89 10.77
C MET A 159 -15.24 6.37 10.69
N PHE A 160 -15.58 5.65 9.62
CA PHE A 160 -16.89 5.03 9.44
C PHE A 160 -17.20 4.00 10.54
N VAL A 161 -16.31 3.02 10.74
CA VAL A 161 -16.45 2.00 11.79
C VAL A 161 -16.37 2.61 13.20
N GLY A 162 -15.63 3.70 13.35
CA GLY A 162 -15.54 4.51 14.58
C GLY A 162 -16.86 5.18 14.96
N GLY A 163 -17.81 5.32 14.03
CA GLY A 163 -19.14 5.88 14.26
C GLY A 163 -19.31 7.33 13.83
N VAL A 164 -18.43 7.87 13.00
CA VAL A 164 -18.61 9.18 12.33
C VAL A 164 -19.82 9.10 11.41
N ARG A 165 -20.63 10.14 11.38
CA ARG A 165 -21.82 10.19 10.51
C ARG A 165 -21.44 10.22 9.05
N LEU A 166 -21.96 9.29 8.25
CA LEU A 166 -21.66 9.17 6.81
C LEU A 166 -21.89 10.49 6.04
N ARG A 167 -22.92 11.26 6.40
CA ARG A 167 -23.19 12.59 5.80
C ARG A 167 -22.03 13.57 5.91
N HIS A 168 -21.28 13.54 7.04
CA HIS A 168 -20.11 14.40 7.23
C HIS A 168 -18.92 13.92 6.40
N MET A 169 -18.76 12.60 6.24
CA MET A 169 -17.72 12.01 5.40
C MET A 169 -17.98 12.31 3.92
N VAL A 170 -19.24 12.18 3.47
CA VAL A 170 -19.63 12.53 2.11
C VAL A 170 -19.44 14.03 1.86
N ALA A 171 -19.82 14.88 2.82
CA ALA A 171 -19.60 16.32 2.70
C ALA A 171 -18.10 16.67 2.60
N LEU A 172 -17.23 15.98 3.36
CA LEU A 172 -15.77 16.16 3.27
C LEU A 172 -15.24 15.71 1.90
N LEU A 173 -15.71 14.56 1.40
CA LEU A 173 -15.34 14.06 0.08
C LEU A 173 -15.75 15.02 -1.03
N LEU A 174 -17.00 15.51 -1.00
CA LEU A 174 -17.49 16.49 -1.96
C LEU A 174 -16.69 17.80 -1.89
N ALA A 175 -16.41 18.29 -0.68
CA ALA A 175 -15.58 19.48 -0.50
C ALA A 175 -14.15 19.27 -1.07
N ALA A 176 -13.55 18.11 -0.86
CA ALA A 176 -12.23 17.76 -1.43
C ALA A 176 -12.28 17.72 -2.96
N ILE A 177 -13.31 17.13 -3.57
CA ILE A 177 -13.51 17.07 -5.02
C ILE A 177 -13.69 18.49 -5.60
N ILE A 178 -14.49 19.33 -4.96
CA ILE A 178 -14.72 20.72 -5.40
C ILE A 178 -13.43 21.54 -5.30
N LEU A 179 -12.66 21.39 -4.21
CA LEU A 179 -11.39 22.10 -4.05
C LEU A 179 -10.35 21.64 -5.07
N LEU A 180 -10.24 20.32 -5.31
CA LEU A 180 -9.31 19.77 -6.30
C LEU A 180 -9.70 20.18 -7.72
N GLY A 181 -10.97 20.06 -8.05
CA GLY A 181 -11.52 20.48 -9.35
C GLY A 181 -11.36 21.99 -9.58
N GLY A 182 -11.65 22.79 -8.56
CA GLY A 182 -11.43 24.24 -8.60
C GLY A 182 -9.96 24.61 -8.77
N PHE A 183 -9.06 23.94 -8.07
CA PHE A 183 -7.63 24.12 -8.23
C PHE A 183 -7.13 23.74 -9.64
N MET A 184 -7.62 22.63 -10.19
CA MET A 184 -7.28 22.22 -11.57
C MET A 184 -7.81 23.23 -12.61
N LEU A 185 -9.02 23.73 -12.44
CA LEU A 185 -9.59 24.76 -13.33
C LEU A 185 -8.81 26.07 -13.27
N ILE A 186 -8.42 26.52 -12.07
CA ILE A 186 -7.60 27.74 -11.91
C ILE A 186 -6.23 27.55 -12.56
N LYS A 187 -5.59 26.37 -12.34
CA LYS A 187 -4.30 26.06 -12.95
C LYS A 187 -4.41 26.03 -14.48
N SER A 188 -5.38 25.35 -15.04
CA SER A 188 -5.62 25.31 -16.50
C SER A 188 -5.88 26.69 -17.09
N ALA A 189 -6.58 27.57 -16.36
CA ALA A 189 -6.81 28.95 -16.78
C ALA A 189 -5.52 29.81 -16.73
N MET A 190 -4.61 29.53 -15.78
CA MET A 190 -3.32 30.23 -15.70
C MET A 190 -2.34 29.74 -16.77
N ASP A 191 -2.28 28.42 -17.01
CA ASP A 191 -1.40 27.82 -18.05
C ASP A 191 -1.87 28.16 -19.47
N GLY A 192 -3.20 28.33 -19.70
CA GLY A 192 -3.77 28.77 -20.98
C GLY A 192 -3.44 30.24 -21.35
N GLY A 193 -3.17 31.08 -20.36
CA GLY A 193 -2.76 32.48 -20.58
C GLY A 193 -1.33 32.65 -21.06
N GLU A 194 -0.42 31.68 -20.79
CA GLU A 194 0.97 31.75 -21.24
C GLU A 194 1.15 31.28 -22.69
N GLN A 195 0.26 30.40 -23.19
CA GLN A 195 0.32 29.95 -24.60
C GLN A 195 -0.16 30.98 -25.61
N GLU A 196 -1.09 31.86 -25.27
CA GLU A 196 -1.52 32.95 -26.16
C GLU A 196 -0.46 34.05 -26.31
N SER A 197 0.40 34.24 -25.29
CA SER A 197 1.49 35.23 -25.37
C SER A 197 2.73 34.75 -26.14
N ALA A 198 2.94 33.42 -26.25
CA ALA A 198 4.07 32.83 -26.98
C ALA A 198 3.77 32.62 -28.47
N GLY A 199 2.51 32.55 -28.86
CA GLY A 199 2.09 32.33 -30.25
C GLY A 199 2.20 33.56 -31.18
N GLN A 200 2.41 34.77 -30.65
CA GLN A 200 2.53 35.99 -31.45
C GLN A 200 3.97 36.46 -31.73
N ALA A 201 5.00 35.75 -31.25
CA ALA A 201 6.39 36.17 -31.40
C ALA A 201 7.20 35.38 -32.46
N VAL A 202 6.60 34.43 -33.17
CA VAL A 202 7.31 33.65 -34.22
C VAL A 202 6.57 33.72 -35.54
N THR A 203 6.53 34.88 -36.12
CA THR A 203 6.33 35.03 -37.57
C THR A 203 7.18 36.17 -38.05
N THR A 204 8.39 35.88 -38.41
CA THR A 204 9.23 36.55 -39.46
C THR A 204 10.72 36.18 -39.28
N VAL A 205 11.19 35.12 -39.88
CA VAL A 205 12.50 35.12 -40.55
C VAL A 205 12.42 34.22 -41.78
N GLN A 206 12.67 34.84 -42.89
CA GLN A 206 12.62 34.32 -44.26
C GLN A 206 13.75 33.33 -44.55
N THR A 207 13.43 32.41 -45.41
CA THR A 207 14.25 31.64 -46.34
C THR A 207 15.39 32.42 -46.91
N GLU A 208 16.59 31.83 -46.97
CA GLU A 208 17.50 31.95 -48.10
C GLU A 208 18.32 30.67 -48.30
N ASP A 209 18.32 30.24 -49.55
CA ASP A 209 18.99 29.10 -50.14
C ASP A 209 20.48 29.07 -49.94
N THR A 210 21.12 27.90 -49.90
CA THR A 210 22.14 27.55 -50.91
C THR A 210 22.49 26.07 -50.88
N ALA A 211 22.43 25.49 -52.06
CA ALA A 211 22.87 24.13 -52.41
C ALA A 211 24.40 24.05 -52.49
N SER A 212 24.98 22.88 -52.21
CA SER A 212 25.97 22.15 -53.07
C SER A 212 26.64 21.01 -52.27
N THR A 213 26.38 19.80 -52.72
CA THR A 213 27.27 18.85 -53.42
C THR A 213 28.47 18.26 -52.69
N THR A 214 28.46 16.92 -52.80
CA THR A 214 29.47 15.90 -53.13
C THR A 214 30.11 15.13 -51.97
N GLU A 215 29.76 13.87 -51.98
CA GLU A 215 30.54 12.61 -52.22
C GLU A 215 31.59 12.17 -51.19
N ASP A 216 31.37 10.94 -50.76
CA ASP A 216 32.28 9.78 -50.77
C ASP A 216 33.02 9.40 -49.47
N GLY A 217 32.95 8.11 -49.14
CA GLY A 217 33.99 7.43 -48.36
C GLY A 217 33.58 6.65 -47.12
N THR A 218 33.14 5.40 -47.33
CA THR A 218 33.45 4.17 -46.55
C THR A 218 34.22 4.34 -45.24
N ASP A 219 33.78 3.86 -44.06
CA ASP A 219 34.20 2.59 -43.47
C ASP A 219 33.65 2.37 -42.06
N SER A 220 33.48 1.09 -41.73
CA SER A 220 33.14 0.37 -40.54
C SER A 220 33.50 0.97 -39.18
N GLY A 221 32.56 0.90 -38.26
CA GLY A 221 32.85 1.08 -36.82
C GLY A 221 31.59 0.90 -35.97
N ALA A 222 31.54 -0.20 -35.24
CA ALA A 222 30.52 -0.46 -34.22
C ALA A 222 30.37 0.72 -33.28
N ALA A 223 29.20 1.33 -33.25
CA ALA A 223 28.85 2.36 -32.30
C ALA A 223 27.71 1.86 -31.41
N ASP A 224 28.08 1.69 -30.20
CA ASP A 224 27.30 1.72 -28.98
C ASP A 224 26.23 2.83 -29.08
N GLN A 225 24.97 2.46 -29.29
CA GLN A 225 23.85 3.40 -29.22
C GLN A 225 23.20 3.31 -27.85
N THR A 226 23.78 3.99 -26.90
CA THR A 226 23.08 4.49 -25.74
C THR A 226 22.14 5.60 -26.21
N GLU A 227 20.97 5.24 -26.69
CA GLU A 227 19.90 6.21 -26.93
C GLU A 227 19.36 6.67 -25.58
N VAL A 228 19.91 7.79 -25.11
CA VAL A 228 19.32 8.58 -24.03
C VAL A 228 18.00 9.12 -24.58
N ALA A 229 16.88 8.56 -24.13
CA ALA A 229 15.56 9.11 -24.38
C ALA A 229 15.54 10.56 -23.88
N GLN A 230 15.57 11.51 -24.82
CA GLN A 230 15.29 12.91 -24.52
C GLN A 230 13.85 13.00 -23.99
N GLU A 231 13.72 13.23 -22.71
CA GLU A 231 12.44 13.67 -22.13
C GLU A 231 12.06 15.01 -22.78
N ASP A 232 10.95 14.97 -23.51
CA ASP A 232 10.26 16.18 -23.98
C ASP A 232 9.83 17.02 -22.77
N THR A 233 10.65 17.98 -22.41
CA THR A 233 10.32 19.02 -21.43
C THR A 233 9.46 20.10 -22.08
N SER A 234 8.29 19.72 -22.60
CA SER A 234 7.23 20.66 -22.90
C SER A 234 6.36 20.82 -21.64
N GLY A 235 6.29 22.03 -21.12
CA GLY A 235 5.75 22.48 -19.84
C GLY A 235 4.29 22.15 -19.49
N GLY A 236 3.98 20.87 -19.42
CA GLY A 236 2.77 20.34 -18.79
C GLY A 236 3.16 19.77 -17.42
N GLY A 237 2.47 20.17 -16.35
CA GLY A 237 2.86 19.79 -15.00
C GLY A 237 3.10 18.29 -14.87
N PHE A 238 4.26 17.91 -14.36
CA PHE A 238 4.79 16.55 -14.18
C PHE A 238 3.75 15.52 -13.65
N PHE A 239 2.73 16.00 -12.94
CA PHE A 239 1.67 15.17 -12.41
C PHE A 239 0.56 14.83 -13.42
N GLU A 240 0.30 15.73 -14.37
CA GLU A 240 -0.80 15.60 -15.32
C GLU A 240 -0.48 14.58 -16.43
N SER A 241 0.75 14.56 -16.92
CA SER A 241 1.16 13.63 -17.98
C SER A 241 1.31 12.18 -17.46
N TYR A 242 1.91 11.97 -16.28
CA TYR A 242 2.20 10.65 -15.73
C TYR A 242 0.94 9.91 -15.24
N GLN A 243 0.05 10.62 -14.48
CA GLN A 243 -1.17 10.03 -13.95
C GLN A 243 -2.21 9.76 -15.04
N TRP A 244 -2.32 10.66 -16.01
CA TRP A 244 -3.22 10.49 -17.14
C TRP A 244 -2.81 9.32 -18.04
N ARG A 245 -1.52 9.17 -18.29
CA ARG A 245 -0.95 8.03 -19.02
C ARG A 245 -1.32 6.69 -18.36
N ARG A 246 -1.26 6.60 -17.03
CA ARG A 246 -1.69 5.39 -16.29
C ARG A 246 -3.15 5.03 -16.52
N ILE A 247 -4.02 6.03 -16.56
CA ILE A 247 -5.45 5.81 -16.83
C ILE A 247 -5.66 5.36 -18.27
N GLN A 248 -4.99 5.97 -19.23
CA GLN A 248 -5.05 5.55 -20.64
C GLN A 248 -4.54 4.13 -20.83
N ASN A 249 -3.39 3.82 -20.25
CA ASN A 249 -2.79 2.48 -20.28
C ASN A 249 -3.69 1.41 -19.63
N TRP A 250 -4.43 1.78 -18.60
CA TRP A 250 -5.40 0.91 -17.96
C TRP A 250 -6.62 0.64 -18.83
N LEU A 251 -7.12 1.65 -19.54
CA LEU A 251 -8.27 1.52 -20.44
C LEU A 251 -7.94 0.70 -21.69
N ASP A 252 -6.70 0.78 -22.19
CA ASP A 252 -6.23 0.02 -23.35
C ASP A 252 -4.90 -0.71 -23.08
N PRO A 253 -4.95 -1.81 -22.30
CA PRO A 253 -3.75 -2.54 -21.89
C PRO A 253 -3.03 -3.28 -23.02
N PHE A 254 -3.63 -3.36 -24.21
CA PHE A 254 -3.06 -4.03 -25.38
C PHE A 254 -2.72 -3.07 -26.54
N GLY A 255 -2.86 -1.75 -26.33
CA GLY A 255 -2.50 -0.74 -27.32
C GLY A 255 -3.27 -0.83 -28.63
N ARG A 256 -4.56 -1.22 -28.60
CA ARG A 256 -5.42 -1.39 -29.78
C ARG A 256 -6.04 -0.10 -30.28
N SER A 257 -5.62 1.07 -29.82
CA SER A 257 -6.12 2.34 -30.35
C SER A 257 -5.89 2.41 -31.85
N GLU A 258 -6.94 2.69 -32.59
CA GLU A 258 -6.99 2.78 -34.07
C GLU A 258 -5.84 3.64 -34.60
N GLY A 259 -4.93 3.02 -35.36
CA GLY A 259 -3.85 3.71 -36.06
C GLY A 259 -2.43 3.33 -35.68
N SER A 260 -2.17 2.67 -34.59
CA SER A 260 -0.85 2.10 -34.30
C SER A 260 -0.77 0.69 -34.86
N GLY A 261 -0.06 0.53 -35.98
CA GLY A 261 0.40 -0.78 -36.41
C GLY A 261 1.10 -1.49 -35.27
N TYR A 262 1.25 -2.81 -35.37
CA TYR A 262 1.92 -3.69 -34.37
C TYR A 262 3.36 -3.30 -33.97
N ASP A 263 3.80 -2.12 -34.37
CA ASP A 263 5.18 -1.62 -34.31
C ASP A 263 5.40 -0.50 -33.31
N THR A 264 4.50 -0.31 -32.38
CA THR A 264 4.72 0.68 -31.32
C THR A 264 5.19 0.00 -30.06
N ASP A 265 6.32 0.45 -29.62
CA ASP A 265 6.94 0.23 -28.32
C ASP A 265 5.93 0.05 -27.20
N ILE A 266 5.47 -1.17 -26.97
CA ILE A 266 4.79 -1.56 -25.74
C ILE A 266 5.86 -1.51 -24.65
N THR A 267 6.23 -0.30 -24.26
CA THR A 267 7.29 -0.04 -23.28
C THR A 267 6.69 0.33 -21.92
N GLY A 268 7.36 0.00 -20.86
CA GLY A 268 7.05 0.47 -19.52
C GLY A 268 5.81 -0.17 -18.88
N GLU A 269 4.89 0.66 -18.41
CA GLU A 269 3.73 0.24 -17.61
C GLU A 269 2.68 -0.58 -18.36
N VAL A 270 2.52 -0.36 -19.68
CA VAL A 270 1.63 -1.16 -20.54
C VAL A 270 2.16 -2.56 -20.71
N TRP A 271 3.46 -2.69 -20.97
CA TRP A 271 4.15 -3.99 -21.06
C TRP A 271 3.95 -4.82 -19.80
N GLN A 272 4.17 -4.20 -18.63
CA GLN A 272 4.02 -4.85 -17.35
C GLN A 272 2.60 -5.40 -17.12
N THR A 273 1.58 -4.60 -17.44
CA THR A 273 0.17 -5.01 -17.33
C THR A 273 -0.17 -6.13 -18.31
N CYS A 274 0.27 -6.04 -19.58
CA CYS A 274 0.07 -7.05 -20.59
C CYS A 274 0.69 -8.39 -20.17
N GLN A 275 1.95 -8.39 -19.74
CA GLN A 275 2.64 -9.60 -19.28
C GLN A 275 2.01 -10.21 -18.03
N SER A 276 1.46 -9.38 -17.15
CA SER A 276 0.69 -9.84 -15.99
C SER A 276 -0.56 -10.60 -16.41
N LEU A 277 -1.33 -10.07 -17.35
CA LEU A 277 -2.54 -10.73 -17.86
C LEU A 277 -2.20 -12.02 -18.61
N LEU A 278 -1.10 -12.05 -19.38
CA LEU A 278 -0.61 -13.25 -20.02
C LEU A 278 -0.19 -14.32 -19.00
N ALA A 279 0.50 -13.93 -17.91
CA ALA A 279 0.84 -14.84 -16.83
C ALA A 279 -0.41 -15.49 -16.23
N ILE A 280 -1.42 -14.68 -15.87
CA ILE A 280 -2.68 -15.18 -15.31
C ILE A 280 -3.39 -16.12 -16.28
N GLY A 281 -3.45 -15.74 -17.56
CA GLY A 281 -4.12 -16.53 -18.60
C GLY A 281 -3.42 -17.87 -18.89
N SER A 282 -2.08 -17.89 -18.86
CA SER A 282 -1.29 -19.10 -19.13
C SER A 282 -1.35 -20.14 -18.02
N GLY A 283 -1.63 -19.71 -16.76
CA GLY A 283 -1.70 -20.60 -15.61
C GLY A 283 -2.90 -21.57 -15.64
N GLY A 284 -3.99 -21.23 -16.31
CA GLY A 284 -5.19 -22.07 -16.36
C GLY A 284 -5.72 -22.46 -14.98
N ILE A 285 -6.26 -23.67 -14.84
CA ILE A 285 -6.85 -24.12 -13.55
C ILE A 285 -5.77 -24.66 -12.61
N MET A 286 -4.85 -25.46 -13.10
CA MET A 286 -3.88 -26.21 -12.29
C MET A 286 -2.52 -25.51 -12.16
N GLY A 287 -2.23 -24.50 -12.98
CA GLY A 287 -0.93 -23.86 -13.09
C GLY A 287 0.08 -24.66 -13.91
N LEU A 288 1.21 -24.02 -14.21
CA LEU A 288 2.34 -24.64 -14.92
C LEU A 288 3.24 -25.46 -13.96
N GLY A 289 2.97 -25.41 -12.66
CA GLY A 289 3.82 -25.98 -11.61
C GLY A 289 4.75 -24.95 -10.98
N LEU A 290 5.06 -25.14 -9.70
CA LEU A 290 5.95 -24.26 -8.94
C LEU A 290 7.33 -24.21 -9.60
N GLY A 291 7.84 -23.00 -9.81
CA GLY A 291 9.13 -22.77 -10.48
C GLY A 291 9.08 -22.78 -12.02
N ASN A 292 7.93 -23.02 -12.64
CA ASN A 292 7.79 -23.16 -14.09
C ASN A 292 7.13 -21.96 -14.78
N SER A 293 6.99 -20.81 -14.08
CA SER A 293 6.53 -19.58 -14.72
C SER A 293 7.46 -19.22 -15.88
N ARG A 294 6.87 -18.81 -17.00
CA ARG A 294 7.58 -18.31 -18.18
C ARG A 294 7.82 -16.81 -18.06
N GLN A 295 6.87 -16.10 -17.49
CA GLN A 295 6.89 -14.64 -17.40
C GLN A 295 7.99 -14.11 -16.47
N LYS A 296 8.46 -14.88 -15.51
CA LYS A 296 9.59 -14.52 -14.62
C LYS A 296 10.95 -14.45 -15.32
N TYR A 297 11.09 -15.02 -16.55
CA TYR A 297 12.32 -14.95 -17.32
C TYR A 297 12.38 -13.66 -18.13
N MET A 298 12.37 -12.50 -17.43
CA MET A 298 12.55 -11.16 -17.98
C MET A 298 11.39 -10.61 -18.83
N TYR A 299 10.30 -11.37 -19.01
CA TYR A 299 9.12 -10.85 -19.69
C TYR A 299 8.32 -9.90 -18.79
N LEU A 300 8.11 -10.25 -17.51
CA LEU A 300 7.48 -9.41 -16.51
C LEU A 300 8.56 -8.69 -15.71
N PRO A 301 8.65 -7.34 -15.76
CA PRO A 301 9.61 -6.58 -14.97
C PRO A 301 9.33 -6.74 -13.48
N GLU A 302 10.37 -6.93 -12.68
CA GLU A 302 10.33 -7.03 -11.22
C GLU A 302 9.17 -7.89 -10.67
N PRO A 303 9.00 -9.14 -11.14
CA PRO A 303 7.84 -9.98 -10.82
C PRO A 303 7.71 -10.28 -9.31
N GLN A 304 8.79 -10.16 -8.55
CA GLN A 304 8.84 -10.37 -7.10
C GLN A 304 8.21 -9.22 -6.29
N ASN A 305 7.99 -8.05 -6.90
CA ASN A 305 7.45 -6.87 -6.25
C ASN A 305 5.91 -6.83 -6.35
N ASP A 306 5.37 -5.96 -7.16
CA ASP A 306 3.94 -5.65 -7.18
C ASP A 306 3.11 -6.67 -7.96
N PHE A 307 3.74 -7.43 -8.87
CA PHE A 307 3.09 -8.42 -9.73
C PHE A 307 3.29 -9.87 -9.30
N ILE A 308 3.73 -10.11 -8.06
CA ILE A 308 3.95 -11.48 -7.55
C ILE A 308 2.68 -12.35 -7.65
N PHE A 309 1.49 -11.77 -7.53
CA PHE A 309 0.23 -12.49 -7.65
C PHE A 309 0.02 -13.05 -9.07
N ALA A 310 0.52 -12.39 -10.12
CA ALA A 310 0.50 -12.92 -11.50
C ALA A 310 1.33 -14.22 -11.60
N ILE A 311 2.51 -14.24 -10.98
CA ILE A 311 3.36 -15.45 -10.92
C ILE A 311 2.69 -16.57 -10.12
N VAL A 312 2.00 -16.22 -9.01
CA VAL A 312 1.17 -17.20 -8.26
C VAL A 312 0.11 -17.81 -9.16
N CYS A 313 -0.59 -16.99 -9.96
CA CYS A 313 -1.60 -17.46 -10.92
C CYS A 313 -0.99 -18.32 -12.02
N GLU A 314 0.18 -17.97 -12.55
CA GLU A 314 0.85 -18.73 -13.58
C GLU A 314 1.35 -20.09 -13.08
N GLU A 315 2.01 -20.11 -11.92
CA GLU A 315 2.62 -21.34 -11.40
C GLU A 315 1.62 -22.28 -10.74
N LEU A 316 0.63 -21.75 -9.99
CA LEU A 316 -0.32 -22.53 -9.20
C LEU A 316 -1.75 -22.50 -9.75
N GLY A 317 -1.97 -21.77 -10.85
CA GLY A 317 -3.24 -21.66 -11.53
C GLY A 317 -4.34 -21.00 -10.67
N LEU A 318 -5.57 -21.15 -11.12
CA LEU A 318 -6.76 -20.66 -10.43
C LEU A 318 -6.88 -21.20 -9.00
N ILE A 319 -6.48 -22.45 -8.77
CA ILE A 319 -6.54 -23.08 -7.44
C ILE A 319 -5.61 -22.33 -6.48
N GLY A 320 -4.38 -22.02 -6.88
CA GLY A 320 -3.43 -21.24 -6.08
C GLY A 320 -3.91 -19.82 -5.83
N ALA A 321 -4.47 -19.16 -6.85
CA ALA A 321 -5.06 -17.83 -6.72
C ALA A 321 -6.20 -17.80 -5.68
N ILE A 322 -7.14 -18.73 -5.79
CA ILE A 322 -8.27 -18.86 -4.83
C ILE A 322 -7.74 -19.13 -3.43
N LEU A 323 -6.74 -20.00 -3.26
CA LEU A 323 -6.14 -20.29 -1.96
C LEU A 323 -5.56 -19.03 -1.31
N VAL A 324 -4.81 -18.22 -2.07
CA VAL A 324 -4.24 -16.95 -1.56
C VAL A 324 -5.35 -15.98 -1.16
N ILE A 325 -6.36 -15.79 -2.02
CA ILE A 325 -7.52 -14.92 -1.71
C ILE A 325 -8.23 -15.40 -0.44
N LEU A 326 -8.48 -16.71 -0.31
CA LEU A 326 -9.13 -17.31 0.85
C LEU A 326 -8.32 -17.07 2.13
N LEU A 327 -7.00 -17.18 2.09
CA LEU A 327 -6.13 -16.87 3.23
C LEU A 327 -6.27 -15.42 3.69
N PHE A 328 -6.31 -14.45 2.76
CA PHE A 328 -6.56 -13.04 3.11
C PHE A 328 -7.96 -12.82 3.65
N VAL A 329 -8.99 -13.40 3.05
CA VAL A 329 -10.38 -13.33 3.54
C VAL A 329 -10.47 -13.89 4.96
N LEU A 330 -9.85 -15.03 5.22
CA LEU A 330 -9.82 -15.66 6.55
C LEU A 330 -9.08 -14.79 7.56
N LEU A 331 -7.95 -14.17 7.18
CA LEU A 331 -7.20 -13.27 8.04
C LEU A 331 -8.04 -12.04 8.41
N VAL A 332 -8.67 -11.40 7.42
CA VAL A 332 -9.54 -10.24 7.62
C VAL A 332 -10.74 -10.61 8.49
N TYR A 333 -11.39 -11.72 8.22
CA TYR A 333 -12.50 -12.24 9.05
C TYR A 333 -12.07 -12.45 10.51
N ARG A 334 -10.93 -13.12 10.73
CA ARG A 334 -10.39 -13.34 12.08
C ARG A 334 -10.01 -12.03 12.76
N GLY A 335 -9.46 -11.07 12.03
CA GLY A 335 -9.20 -9.73 12.53
C GLY A 335 -10.46 -9.05 13.06
N PHE A 336 -11.55 -9.05 12.30
CA PHE A 336 -12.83 -8.49 12.74
C PHE A 336 -13.44 -9.25 13.95
N VAL A 337 -13.31 -10.57 14.01
CA VAL A 337 -13.72 -11.35 15.19
C VAL A 337 -12.95 -10.92 16.44
N ILE A 338 -11.63 -10.71 16.33
CA ILE A 338 -10.80 -10.21 17.45
C ILE A 338 -11.20 -8.79 17.82
N ALA A 339 -11.40 -7.90 16.84
CA ALA A 339 -11.82 -6.53 17.04
C ALA A 339 -13.16 -6.42 17.82
N ASN A 340 -14.14 -7.25 17.46
CA ASN A 340 -15.45 -7.29 18.13
C ASN A 340 -15.36 -7.79 19.57
N ARG A 341 -14.37 -8.62 19.90
CA ARG A 341 -14.16 -9.16 21.24
C ARG A 341 -13.14 -8.36 22.06
N ALA A 342 -12.57 -7.30 21.48
CA ALA A 342 -11.53 -6.51 22.12
C ALA A 342 -11.99 -5.86 23.45
N PRO A 343 -11.12 -5.76 24.47
CA PRO A 343 -11.51 -5.34 25.81
C PRO A 343 -11.94 -3.87 25.91
N ASN A 344 -11.56 -3.03 24.96
CA ASN A 344 -11.97 -1.63 24.90
C ASN A 344 -11.97 -1.08 23.47
N LYS A 345 -12.59 0.08 23.26
CA LYS A 345 -12.77 0.68 21.93
C LYS A 345 -11.44 1.03 21.26
N PHE A 346 -10.39 1.40 22.01
CA PHE A 346 -9.06 1.65 21.45
C PHE A 346 -8.49 0.37 20.80
N ALA A 347 -8.47 -0.73 21.57
CA ALA A 347 -7.99 -2.02 21.07
C ALA A 347 -8.81 -2.51 19.88
N SER A 348 -10.15 -2.36 19.95
CA SER A 348 -11.04 -2.70 18.84
C SER A 348 -10.67 -1.94 17.56
N MET A 349 -10.53 -0.62 17.64
CA MET A 349 -10.20 0.22 16.49
C MET A 349 -8.79 -0.02 15.96
N LEU A 350 -7.84 -0.33 16.83
CA LEU A 350 -6.47 -0.65 16.45
C LEU A 350 -6.43 -1.95 15.61
N VAL A 351 -7.13 -2.99 16.06
CA VAL A 351 -7.25 -4.25 15.30
C VAL A 351 -8.00 -4.02 13.98
N VAL A 352 -9.09 -3.24 14.00
CA VAL A 352 -9.84 -2.87 12.78
C VAL A 352 -8.91 -2.18 11.78
N GLY A 353 -8.13 -1.18 12.22
CA GLY A 353 -7.25 -0.42 11.34
C GLY A 353 -6.19 -1.30 10.66
N ILE A 354 -5.48 -2.14 11.43
CA ILE A 354 -4.47 -3.06 10.90
C ILE A 354 -5.11 -4.09 9.95
N THR A 355 -6.26 -4.65 10.33
CA THR A 355 -6.97 -5.63 9.50
C THR A 355 -7.41 -5.03 8.16
N ILE A 356 -7.95 -3.81 8.19
CA ILE A 356 -8.36 -3.07 6.99
C ILE A 356 -7.16 -2.74 6.11
N GLN A 357 -6.05 -2.29 6.69
CA GLN A 357 -4.81 -2.02 5.95
C GLN A 357 -4.41 -3.24 5.12
N ILE A 358 -4.27 -4.40 5.75
CA ILE A 358 -3.86 -5.65 5.08
C ILE A 358 -4.90 -6.05 4.01
N GLY A 359 -6.18 -5.98 4.35
CA GLY A 359 -7.27 -6.35 3.42
C GLY A 359 -7.33 -5.45 2.19
N ILE A 360 -7.20 -4.14 2.36
CA ILE A 360 -7.21 -3.16 1.27
C ILE A 360 -5.97 -3.30 0.40
N GLN A 361 -4.77 -3.46 0.99
CA GLN A 361 -3.55 -3.67 0.21
C GLN A 361 -3.65 -4.92 -0.66
N ALA A 362 -4.13 -6.04 -0.09
CA ALA A 362 -4.33 -7.27 -0.85
C ALA A 362 -5.37 -7.08 -1.97
N LEU A 363 -6.50 -6.44 -1.68
CA LEU A 363 -7.55 -6.17 -2.66
C LEU A 363 -7.04 -5.32 -3.82
N PHE A 364 -6.36 -4.20 -3.53
CA PHE A 364 -5.83 -3.33 -4.58
C PHE A 364 -4.72 -4.00 -5.39
N ASN A 365 -3.80 -4.75 -4.76
CA ASN A 365 -2.78 -5.49 -5.52
C ASN A 365 -3.43 -6.46 -6.51
N ILE A 366 -4.38 -7.29 -6.05
CA ILE A 366 -5.09 -8.23 -6.90
C ILE A 366 -5.85 -7.50 -8.02
N ALA A 367 -6.51 -6.38 -7.71
CA ALA A 367 -7.23 -5.57 -8.69
C ALA A 367 -6.29 -4.96 -9.74
N VAL A 368 -5.10 -4.50 -9.36
CA VAL A 368 -4.07 -3.98 -10.27
C VAL A 368 -3.54 -5.10 -11.18
N VAL A 369 -3.13 -6.21 -10.58
CA VAL A 369 -2.55 -7.35 -11.31
C VAL A 369 -3.54 -7.96 -12.32
N THR A 370 -4.84 -7.93 -12.02
CA THR A 370 -5.93 -8.36 -12.91
C THR A 370 -6.44 -7.27 -13.85
N ASN A 371 -5.80 -6.11 -13.88
CA ASN A 371 -6.24 -4.92 -14.62
C ASN A 371 -7.67 -4.44 -14.29
N ALA A 372 -8.20 -4.78 -13.11
CA ALA A 372 -9.46 -4.23 -12.62
C ALA A 372 -9.30 -2.81 -12.05
N PHE A 373 -8.06 -2.38 -11.79
CA PHE A 373 -7.69 -1.05 -11.32
C PHE A 373 -6.37 -0.60 -11.98
N PRO A 374 -6.17 0.71 -12.24
CA PRO A 374 -4.94 1.22 -12.84
C PRO A 374 -3.68 0.80 -12.06
N ASN A 375 -2.57 0.60 -12.77
CA ASN A 375 -1.29 0.23 -12.14
C ASN A 375 -0.84 1.34 -11.17
N THR A 376 -0.73 0.99 -9.89
CA THR A 376 -0.37 1.92 -8.81
C THR A 376 0.84 1.48 -8.00
N GLY A 377 1.42 0.30 -8.28
CA GLY A 377 2.59 -0.18 -7.55
C GLY A 377 2.29 -0.51 -6.09
N ILE A 378 1.18 -1.21 -5.79
CA ILE A 378 0.82 -1.66 -4.45
C ILE A 378 1.33 -3.09 -4.25
N SER A 379 2.18 -3.30 -3.25
CA SER A 379 2.69 -4.63 -2.91
C SER A 379 1.65 -5.51 -2.23
N LEU A 380 1.67 -6.83 -2.50
CA LEU A 380 0.83 -7.82 -1.84
C LEU A 380 1.37 -8.13 -0.44
N PRO A 381 0.60 -7.90 0.65
CA PRO A 381 1.06 -8.14 2.01
C PRO A 381 1.59 -9.57 2.21
N PHE A 382 2.72 -9.71 2.91
CA PHE A 382 3.40 -10.97 3.21
C PHE A 382 3.94 -11.78 2.01
N PHE A 383 3.62 -11.39 0.77
CA PHE A 383 4.04 -12.07 -0.45
C PHE A 383 5.10 -11.29 -1.21
N SER A 384 4.88 -9.99 -1.45
CA SER A 384 5.81 -9.17 -2.23
C SER A 384 7.16 -9.03 -1.55
N TYR A 385 8.20 -8.90 -2.36
CA TYR A 385 9.52 -8.54 -1.87
C TYR A 385 9.49 -7.12 -1.27
N GLY A 386 10.01 -7.00 -0.06
CA GLY A 386 10.07 -5.76 0.70
C GLY A 386 10.37 -6.06 2.16
N GLY A 387 11.65 -6.17 2.50
CA GLY A 387 12.06 -6.63 3.84
C GLY A 387 11.47 -5.79 4.97
N THR A 388 11.57 -4.46 4.87
CA THR A 388 11.05 -3.54 5.90
C THR A 388 9.53 -3.51 5.94
N ALA A 389 8.85 -3.61 4.80
CA ALA A 389 7.39 -3.70 4.74
C ALA A 389 6.89 -4.99 5.41
N LEU A 390 7.52 -6.13 5.09
CA LEU A 390 7.21 -7.41 5.73
C LEU A 390 7.40 -7.34 7.25
N MET A 391 8.51 -6.74 7.70
CA MET A 391 8.80 -6.58 9.13
C MET A 391 7.73 -5.73 9.83
N MET A 392 7.31 -4.61 9.23
CA MET A 392 6.23 -3.76 9.77
C MET A 392 4.90 -4.50 9.84
N GLN A 393 4.52 -5.25 8.80
CA GLN A 393 3.31 -6.06 8.79
C GLN A 393 3.33 -7.14 9.88
N LEU A 394 4.48 -7.77 10.11
CA LEU A 394 4.65 -8.75 11.20
C LEU A 394 4.55 -8.08 12.58
N PHE A 395 5.07 -6.85 12.75
CA PHE A 395 4.91 -6.09 13.98
C PHE A 395 3.43 -5.75 14.24
N GLU A 396 2.69 -5.35 13.22
CA GLU A 396 1.25 -5.13 13.26
C GLU A 396 0.48 -6.39 13.67
N MET A 397 0.86 -7.54 13.11
CA MET A 397 0.31 -8.83 13.54
C MET A 397 0.63 -9.15 15.01
N GLY A 398 1.80 -8.75 15.49
CA GLY A 398 2.17 -8.83 16.92
C GLY A 398 1.21 -8.05 17.82
N VAL A 399 0.78 -6.87 17.38
CA VAL A 399 -0.22 -6.06 18.10
C VAL A 399 -1.58 -6.77 18.13
N ILE A 400 -2.04 -7.34 17.02
CA ILE A 400 -3.29 -8.11 16.96
C ILE A 400 -3.24 -9.32 17.90
N LEU A 401 -2.12 -10.06 17.92
CA LEU A 401 -1.91 -11.21 18.81
C LEU A 401 -1.95 -10.78 20.29
N ASN A 402 -1.34 -9.65 20.63
CA ASN A 402 -1.38 -9.09 21.98
C ASN A 402 -2.82 -8.81 22.44
N ILE A 403 -3.59 -8.12 21.61
CA ILE A 403 -4.99 -7.80 21.91
C ILE A 403 -5.85 -9.07 22.02
N SER A 404 -5.65 -10.02 21.12
CA SER A 404 -6.36 -11.32 21.15
C SER A 404 -6.11 -12.05 22.46
N ARG A 405 -4.87 -12.07 22.94
CA ARG A 405 -4.51 -12.69 24.25
C ARG A 405 -5.21 -11.99 25.43
N HIS A 406 -5.23 -10.66 25.44
CA HIS A 406 -5.91 -9.91 26.52
C HIS A 406 -7.42 -10.12 26.50
N THR A 407 -8.02 -10.34 25.35
CA THR A 407 -9.44 -10.68 25.20
C THR A 407 -9.77 -12.00 25.86
N HIS A 408 -8.96 -13.04 25.68
CA HIS A 408 -9.12 -14.34 26.30
C HIS A 408 -9.06 -14.26 27.82
N VAL A 409 -8.04 -13.60 28.35
CA VAL A 409 -7.86 -13.42 29.80
C VAL A 409 -9.02 -12.64 30.43
N ALA A 410 -9.52 -11.59 29.77
CA ALA A 410 -10.65 -10.81 30.26
C ALA A 410 -11.93 -11.65 30.32
N LYS A 411 -12.19 -12.49 29.30
CA LYS A 411 -13.33 -13.39 29.27
C LYS A 411 -13.26 -14.42 30.39
N GLU A 412 -12.13 -15.06 30.58
CA GLU A 412 -11.93 -16.04 31.67
C GLU A 412 -12.17 -15.43 33.06
N ARG A 413 -11.70 -14.18 33.29
CA ARG A 413 -11.97 -13.47 34.54
C ARG A 413 -13.47 -13.24 34.75
N GLN A 414 -14.17 -12.74 33.74
CA GLN A 414 -15.62 -12.54 33.82
C GLN A 414 -16.39 -13.83 34.08
N ASP A 415 -15.99 -14.91 33.43
CA ASP A 415 -16.63 -16.22 33.62
C ASP A 415 -16.36 -16.77 35.03
N ARG A 416 -15.17 -16.55 35.60
CA ARG A 416 -14.84 -16.88 37.01
C ARG A 416 -15.67 -16.06 37.99
N GLU A 417 -15.76 -14.74 37.79
CA GLU A 417 -16.58 -13.85 38.62
C GLU A 417 -18.06 -14.21 38.59
N LYS A 418 -18.60 -14.51 37.41
CA LYS A 418 -20.00 -15.00 37.28
C LYS A 418 -20.24 -16.32 38.00
N LYS A 419 -19.28 -17.27 37.91
CA LYS A 419 -19.36 -18.52 38.65
C LYS A 419 -19.33 -18.31 40.16
N GLN A 420 -18.42 -17.46 40.66
CA GLN A 420 -18.32 -17.12 42.09
C GLN A 420 -19.58 -16.44 42.58
N LYS A 421 -20.13 -15.47 41.82
CA LYS A 421 -21.38 -14.80 42.20
C LYS A 421 -22.59 -15.76 42.22
N LYS A 422 -22.66 -16.71 41.29
CA LYS A 422 -23.67 -17.77 41.30
C LYS A 422 -23.53 -18.68 42.51
N GLN A 423 -22.33 -19.04 42.89
CA GLN A 423 -22.08 -19.89 44.07
C GLN A 423 -22.43 -19.15 45.37
N GLN A 424 -22.11 -17.86 45.48
CA GLN A 424 -22.48 -17.01 46.64
C GLN A 424 -24.00 -16.91 46.78
N LEU A 425 -24.72 -16.61 45.68
CA LEU A 425 -26.19 -16.53 45.70
C LEU A 425 -26.85 -17.88 46.04
N ALA A 426 -26.26 -18.98 45.60
CA ALA A 426 -26.75 -20.32 45.94
C ALA A 426 -26.51 -20.65 47.43
N ALA A 427 -25.39 -20.25 48.00
CA ALA A 427 -25.06 -20.41 49.42
C ALA A 427 -25.98 -19.56 50.32
N GLU A 428 -26.20 -18.28 49.95
CA GLU A 428 -27.14 -17.40 50.65
C GLU A 428 -28.59 -17.93 50.60
N GLY A 429 -29.03 -18.41 49.41
CA GLY A 429 -30.37 -19.04 49.26
C GLY A 429 -30.53 -20.29 50.12
N ALA A 430 -29.51 -21.16 50.19
CA ALA A 430 -29.50 -22.32 51.04
C ALA A 430 -29.54 -21.98 52.55
N GLY A 431 -28.79 -20.90 52.97
CA GLY A 431 -28.81 -20.43 54.36
C GLY A 431 -30.17 -19.90 54.81
N ILE A 432 -30.93 -19.24 53.93
CA ILE A 432 -32.26 -18.70 54.24
C ILE A 432 -33.26 -19.85 54.37
N THR A 433 -33.16 -20.92 53.56
CA THR A 433 -34.07 -22.07 53.65
C THR A 433 -33.88 -22.85 54.95
N THR A 434 -32.67 -22.97 55.46
CA THR A 434 -32.34 -23.63 56.71
C THR A 434 -32.88 -22.86 57.96
N LEU A 435 -32.87 -21.52 57.90
CA LEU A 435 -33.42 -20.67 58.98
C LEU A 435 -34.98 -20.68 59.00
N GLN A 436 -35.66 -20.95 57.89
CA GLN A 436 -37.13 -21.09 57.84
C GLN A 436 -37.60 -22.45 58.30
N GLN A 437 -36.79 -23.52 58.27
CA GLN A 437 -37.15 -24.85 58.77
C GLN A 437 -36.97 -25.00 60.30
N HIS A 438 -36.29 -24.06 60.96
CA HIS A 438 -36.09 -24.07 62.42
C HIS A 438 -37.01 -23.07 63.19
N ARG A 439 -38.00 -22.49 62.51
CA ARG A 439 -39.10 -21.73 63.13
C ARG A 439 -40.40 -22.51 63.02
#